data_e53bf99e7326ab40a78bcedaad219077
#
_entry.id   e53bf99e7326ab40a78bcedaad219077
#
_cell.length_a   1.000
_cell.length_b   1.000
_cell.length_c   1.000
_cell.angle_alpha   90.00
_cell.angle_beta   90.00
_cell.angle_gamma   90.00
#
_symmetry.space_group_name_H-M   'P 1'
#
loop_
_entity.id
_entity.type
_entity.pdbx_description
1 polymer ?
#
loop_
_entity_poly.entity_id
_entity_poly.type
_entity_poly.pdbx_seq_one_letter_code
_entity_poly.pdbx_strand_id
1 'polypeptide(L)'
;GDFGSHLGVPEFGGPIHNRATTFRIAARPLGPGKPPHTTIPGLITHEDGELRYVLGVAGGVMQPQTQVQLALRVLVEGYAPQEAIDLPRYKICFGGDLALEASHPLAETYPEALAKDPGPEGFGAAQMVGWHEGELRAGADRRREGKAVVVA
;
A
#
# COMPACT_ATOMS: atom_id res chain seq x y z
N GLY A 1 4.84 -16.45 -12.25
CA GLY A 1 4.03 -15.36 -11.72
C GLY A 1 4.85 -14.10 -11.55
N ASP A 2 4.19 -12.94 -11.49
CA ASP A 2 4.86 -11.63 -11.39
C ASP A 2 5.51 -11.43 -10.02
N PHE A 3 5.03 -12.14 -9.01
CA PHE A 3 5.48 -12.06 -7.63
C PHE A 3 6.01 -13.39 -7.12
N GLY A 4 7.12 -13.85 -7.65
CA GLY A 4 7.79 -15.04 -7.19
C GLY A 4 8.12 -15.97 -8.35
N SER A 5 9.31 -16.60 -8.23
CA SER A 5 9.82 -17.54 -9.23
C SER A 5 9.25 -18.95 -9.05
N HIS A 6 8.59 -19.23 -7.94
CA HIS A 6 8.23 -20.58 -7.44
C HIS A 6 9.45 -21.47 -7.13
N LEU A 7 10.64 -20.84 -7.05
CA LEU A 7 11.87 -21.53 -6.64
C LEU A 7 12.18 -21.16 -5.18
N GLY A 8 12.41 -22.17 -4.37
CA GLY A 8 12.89 -22.00 -3.00
C GLY A 8 14.40 -22.16 -2.93
N VAL A 9 15.03 -21.46 -2.00
CA VAL A 9 16.43 -21.65 -1.65
C VAL A 9 16.45 -22.15 -0.20
N PRO A 10 16.66 -23.46 0.00
CA PRO A 10 16.61 -24.05 1.36
C PRO A 10 17.56 -23.38 2.35
N GLU A 11 18.73 -22.96 1.88
CA GLU A 11 19.76 -22.31 2.70
C GLU A 11 19.32 -20.98 3.29
N PHE A 12 18.38 -20.29 2.62
CA PHE A 12 17.83 -19.00 3.06
C PHE A 12 16.43 -19.12 3.65
N GLY A 13 15.84 -20.31 3.60
CA GLY A 13 14.49 -20.57 4.14
C GLY A 13 13.37 -19.82 3.42
N GLY A 14 13.59 -19.34 2.18
CA GLY A 14 12.62 -18.50 1.48
C GLY A 14 12.60 -18.66 -0.04
N PRO A 15 11.54 -18.13 -0.70
CA PRO A 15 11.44 -18.14 -2.13
C PRO A 15 12.27 -17.05 -2.79
N ILE A 16 12.76 -17.31 -3.99
CA ILE A 16 13.36 -16.29 -4.86
C ILE A 16 12.23 -15.48 -5.50
N HIS A 17 12.30 -14.17 -5.40
CA HIS A 17 11.37 -13.30 -6.11
C HIS A 17 11.71 -13.18 -7.61
N ASN A 18 10.74 -12.75 -8.41
CA ASN A 18 10.88 -12.66 -9.87
C ASN A 18 10.94 -11.20 -10.39
N ARG A 19 11.39 -10.26 -9.58
CA ARG A 19 11.37 -8.82 -9.92
C ARG A 19 12.33 -8.44 -11.04
N ALA A 20 13.31 -9.27 -11.35
CA ALA A 20 14.21 -9.06 -12.49
C ALA A 20 13.48 -8.96 -13.84
N THR A 21 12.25 -9.46 -13.94
CA THR A 21 11.41 -9.32 -15.15
C THR A 21 11.06 -7.87 -15.45
N THR A 22 10.99 -7.00 -14.45
CA THR A 22 10.68 -5.58 -14.63
C THR A 22 11.80 -4.81 -15.37
N PHE A 23 13.03 -5.30 -15.35
CA PHE A 23 14.13 -4.72 -16.12
C PHE A 23 13.96 -4.85 -17.64
N ARG A 24 13.21 -5.85 -18.11
CA ARG A 24 12.95 -6.07 -19.54
C ARG A 24 12.05 -4.99 -20.16
N ILE A 25 11.18 -4.39 -19.37
CA ILE A 25 10.25 -3.36 -19.82
C ILE A 25 10.98 -2.04 -20.12
N ALA A 26 12.11 -1.80 -19.48
CA ALA A 26 12.88 -0.56 -19.61
C ALA A 26 13.91 -0.56 -20.76
N ALA A 27 13.92 -1.59 -21.62
CA ALA A 27 14.85 -1.74 -22.76
C ALA A 27 16.34 -1.53 -22.43
N ARG A 28 16.73 -1.78 -21.18
CA ARG A 28 18.13 -1.69 -20.74
C ARG A 28 18.69 -3.09 -20.47
N PRO A 29 19.96 -3.36 -20.84
CA PRO A 29 20.60 -4.62 -20.50
C PRO A 29 20.63 -4.78 -18.98
N LEU A 30 20.46 -6.01 -18.51
CA LEU A 30 20.59 -6.37 -17.09
C LEU A 30 22.02 -6.01 -16.64
N GLY A 31 22.13 -4.99 -15.82
CA GLY A 31 23.36 -4.53 -15.20
C GLY A 31 23.13 -4.19 -13.73
N PRO A 32 24.19 -3.94 -12.96
CA PRO A 32 24.06 -3.46 -11.60
C PRO A 32 23.19 -2.20 -11.58
N GLY A 33 22.11 -2.20 -10.81
CA GLY A 33 21.22 -1.06 -10.72
C GLY A 33 20.00 -1.34 -9.86
N LYS A 34 19.30 -0.28 -9.49
CA LYS A 34 18.02 -0.40 -8.79
C LYS A 34 16.93 -0.84 -9.79
N PRO A 35 16.16 -1.89 -9.49
CA PRO A 35 14.98 -2.20 -10.29
C PRO A 35 14.00 -1.03 -10.26
N PRO A 36 13.16 -0.85 -11.30
CA PRO A 36 12.00 0.01 -11.18
C PRO A 36 11.23 -0.42 -9.93
N HIS A 37 10.83 0.54 -9.12
CA HIS A 37 10.20 0.22 -7.86
C HIS A 37 8.87 -0.50 -8.09
N THR A 38 8.69 -1.58 -7.36
CA THR A 38 7.46 -2.35 -7.29
C THR A 38 7.04 -2.60 -5.85
N THR A 39 7.90 -2.17 -4.92
CA THR A 39 7.65 -2.21 -3.48
C THR A 39 8.05 -0.85 -2.92
N ILE A 40 7.12 -0.18 -2.28
CA ILE A 40 7.26 1.18 -1.80
C ILE A 40 6.95 1.18 -0.30
N PRO A 41 7.87 0.71 0.57
CA PRO A 41 7.69 0.90 2.00
C PRO A 41 7.77 2.39 2.32
N GLY A 42 6.83 2.88 3.13
CA GLY A 42 6.77 4.26 3.58
C GLY A 42 7.25 4.40 5.02
N LEU A 43 8.02 5.43 5.27
CA LEU A 43 8.38 5.88 6.62
C LEU A 43 7.90 7.30 6.79
N ILE A 44 7.25 7.57 7.91
CA ILE A 44 6.85 8.91 8.34
C ILE A 44 7.62 9.21 9.61
N THR A 45 8.36 10.31 9.61
CA THR A 45 9.16 10.75 10.74
C THR A 45 8.70 12.12 11.24
N HIS A 46 9.01 12.44 12.47
CA HIS A 46 8.99 13.80 12.99
C HIS A 46 10.10 14.65 12.37
N GLU A 47 10.09 15.95 12.58
CA GLU A 47 11.12 16.88 12.08
C GLU A 47 12.51 16.60 12.66
N ASP A 48 12.59 16.07 13.87
CA ASP A 48 13.81 15.62 14.52
C ASP A 48 14.35 14.28 14.00
N GLY A 49 13.60 13.64 13.09
CA GLY A 49 13.95 12.36 12.46
C GLY A 49 13.45 11.12 13.23
N GLU A 50 12.80 11.30 14.38
CA GLU A 50 12.21 10.16 15.09
C GLU A 50 11.07 9.51 14.27
N LEU A 51 11.04 8.19 14.29
CA LEU A 51 10.05 7.40 13.55
C LEU A 51 8.66 7.59 14.16
N ARG A 52 7.69 8.00 13.34
CA ARG A 52 6.29 8.10 13.74
C ARG A 52 5.46 6.94 13.22
N TYR A 53 5.52 6.64 11.91
CA TYR A 53 4.81 5.52 11.31
C TYR A 53 5.66 4.80 10.27
N VAL A 54 5.45 3.49 10.19
CA VAL A 54 5.89 2.62 9.08
C VAL A 54 4.67 2.09 8.39
N LEU A 55 4.63 2.15 7.06
CA LEU A 55 3.50 1.66 6.29
C LEU A 55 3.93 0.96 5.01
N GLY A 56 3.12 0.01 4.60
CA GLY A 56 3.26 -0.72 3.34
C GLY A 56 1.91 -0.98 2.71
N VAL A 57 1.89 -1.07 1.40
CA VAL A 57 0.67 -1.34 0.63
C VAL A 57 0.93 -2.40 -0.42
N ALA A 58 0.13 -3.45 -0.45
CA ALA A 58 0.01 -4.36 -1.58
C ALA A 58 -1.05 -3.83 -2.53
N GLY A 59 -0.74 -3.60 -3.81
CA GLY A 59 -1.73 -3.07 -4.75
C GLY A 59 -1.15 -2.40 -5.99
N GLY A 60 0.03 -2.82 -6.45
CA GLY A 60 0.62 -2.33 -7.68
C GLY A 60 0.64 -0.80 -7.75
N VAL A 61 -0.01 -0.23 -8.75
CA VAL A 61 -0.11 1.23 -8.97
C VAL A 61 -0.94 1.95 -7.91
N MET A 62 -1.69 1.21 -7.09
CA MET A 62 -2.44 1.79 -5.98
C MET A 62 -1.55 2.13 -4.78
N GLN A 63 -0.33 1.57 -4.69
CA GLN A 63 0.57 1.79 -3.56
C GLN A 63 0.76 3.27 -3.22
N PRO A 64 1.21 4.16 -4.14
CA PRO A 64 1.39 5.57 -3.81
C PRO A 64 0.07 6.26 -3.45
N GLN A 65 -1.01 5.96 -4.15
CA GLN A 65 -2.31 6.59 -3.88
C GLN A 65 -2.84 6.22 -2.49
N THR A 66 -2.73 4.95 -2.09
CA THR A 66 -3.13 4.51 -0.75
C THR A 66 -2.23 5.11 0.32
N GLN A 67 -0.92 5.16 0.10
CA GLN A 67 0.00 5.75 1.08
C GLN A 67 -0.30 7.23 1.35
N VAL A 68 -0.61 8.01 0.32
CA VAL A 68 -1.01 9.42 0.47
C VAL A 68 -2.32 9.52 1.26
N GLN A 69 -3.34 8.73 0.95
CA GLN A 69 -4.59 8.73 1.70
C GLN A 69 -4.37 8.39 3.17
N LEU A 70 -3.56 7.37 3.46
CA LEU A 70 -3.24 6.98 4.84
C LEU A 70 -2.44 8.05 5.58
N ALA A 71 -1.44 8.65 4.93
CA ALA A 71 -0.66 9.72 5.52
C ALA A 71 -1.54 10.92 5.91
N LEU A 72 -2.44 11.35 5.03
CA LEU A 72 -3.39 12.42 5.33
C LEU A 72 -4.29 12.08 6.52
N ARG A 73 -4.81 10.86 6.57
CA ARG A 73 -5.69 10.40 7.65
C ARG A 73 -5.01 10.40 9.01
N VAL A 74 -3.78 9.90 9.09
CA VAL A 74 -3.08 9.83 10.40
C VAL A 74 -2.41 11.15 10.79
N LEU A 75 -1.98 11.98 9.83
CA LEU A 75 -1.26 13.22 10.13
C LEU A 75 -2.15 14.44 10.24
N VAL A 76 -3.19 14.52 9.41
CA VAL A 76 -4.05 15.71 9.28
C VAL A 76 -5.40 15.48 9.96
N GLU A 77 -6.02 14.31 9.73
CA GLU A 77 -7.34 14.00 10.24
C GLU A 77 -7.31 13.33 11.62
N GLY A 78 -6.13 12.87 12.09
CA GLY A 78 -5.91 12.36 13.43
C GLY A 78 -6.42 10.92 13.69
N TYR A 79 -6.72 10.15 12.66
CA TYR A 79 -7.15 8.76 12.83
C TYR A 79 -6.02 7.85 13.33
N ALA A 80 -6.37 6.90 14.18
CA ALA A 80 -5.47 5.80 14.54
C ALA A 80 -5.19 4.89 13.32
N PRO A 81 -4.08 4.13 13.29
CA PRO A 81 -3.68 3.32 12.12
C PRO A 81 -4.77 2.39 11.57
N GLN A 82 -5.50 1.67 12.42
CA GLN A 82 -6.55 0.76 11.98
C GLN A 82 -7.75 1.53 11.41
N GLU A 83 -8.17 2.61 12.06
CA GLU A 83 -9.26 3.46 11.60
C GLU A 83 -8.94 4.06 10.23
N ALA A 84 -7.73 4.62 10.07
CA ALA A 84 -7.25 5.16 8.80
C ALA A 84 -7.28 4.13 7.67
N ILE A 85 -6.92 2.88 7.97
CA ILE A 85 -6.93 1.78 7.00
C ILE A 85 -8.36 1.37 6.63
N ASP A 86 -9.27 1.32 7.58
CA ASP A 86 -10.65 0.85 7.39
C ASP A 86 -11.52 1.84 6.61
N LEU A 87 -11.17 3.12 6.61
CA LEU A 87 -11.91 4.14 5.84
C LEU A 87 -11.92 3.83 4.35
N PRO A 88 -13.04 4.15 3.66
CA PRO A 88 -13.18 3.92 2.23
C PRO A 88 -12.16 4.73 1.42
N ARG A 89 -11.76 4.17 0.28
CA ARG A 89 -10.71 4.73 -0.58
C ARG A 89 -11.26 5.15 -1.93
N TYR A 90 -10.49 6.03 -2.56
CA TYR A 90 -10.61 6.33 -3.98
C TYR A 90 -9.39 5.84 -4.75
N LYS A 91 -9.54 5.68 -6.04
CA LYS A 91 -8.47 5.35 -6.99
C LYS A 91 -8.63 6.18 -8.26
N ILE A 92 -7.55 6.80 -8.68
CA ILE A 92 -7.45 7.33 -10.04
C ILE A 92 -6.94 6.20 -10.92
N CYS A 93 -7.80 5.74 -11.83
CA CYS A 93 -7.48 4.66 -12.77
C CYS A 93 -6.59 5.15 -13.91
N PHE A 94 -6.01 4.22 -14.66
CA PHE A 94 -5.35 4.56 -15.93
C PHE A 94 -6.37 5.22 -16.87
N GLY A 95 -6.00 6.38 -17.42
CA GLY A 95 -6.92 7.20 -18.23
C GLY A 95 -7.55 8.37 -17.47
N GLY A 96 -7.36 8.46 -16.16
CA GLY A 96 -7.84 9.57 -15.33
C GLY A 96 -9.24 9.35 -14.72
N ASP A 97 -9.89 8.23 -14.97
CA ASP A 97 -11.18 7.90 -14.37
C ASP A 97 -11.05 7.74 -12.85
N LEU A 98 -12.06 8.22 -12.11
CA LEU A 98 -12.19 8.03 -10.68
C LEU A 98 -12.96 6.73 -10.40
N ALA A 99 -12.45 5.89 -9.48
CA ALA A 99 -13.17 4.79 -8.87
C ALA A 99 -13.29 5.03 -7.36
N LEU A 100 -14.44 4.71 -6.79
CA LEU A 100 -14.75 4.89 -5.37
C LEU A 100 -15.21 3.58 -4.74
N GLU A 101 -14.81 3.34 -3.49
CA GLU A 101 -15.48 2.33 -2.66
C GLU A 101 -16.87 2.81 -2.28
N ALA A 102 -17.83 1.85 -2.14
CA ALA A 102 -19.26 2.13 -2.00
C ALA A 102 -19.64 3.11 -0.87
N SER A 103 -18.88 3.10 0.22
CA SER A 103 -19.11 3.98 1.37
C SER A 103 -18.28 5.27 1.36
N HIS A 104 -17.62 5.58 0.23
CA HIS A 104 -16.79 6.78 0.15
C HIS A 104 -17.64 8.06 0.20
N PRO A 105 -17.27 9.10 0.98
CA PRO A 105 -18.04 10.33 1.10
C PRO A 105 -18.34 11.04 -0.22
N LEU A 106 -17.48 10.87 -1.23
CA LEU A 106 -17.68 11.44 -2.57
C LEU A 106 -18.68 10.65 -3.44
N ALA A 107 -19.23 9.54 -2.96
CA ALA A 107 -20.13 8.68 -3.74
C ALA A 107 -21.41 9.39 -4.18
N GLU A 108 -21.91 10.31 -3.37
CA GLU A 108 -23.08 11.14 -3.73
C GLU A 108 -22.76 12.18 -4.81
N THR A 109 -21.53 12.71 -4.81
CA THR A 109 -21.08 13.72 -5.77
C THR A 109 -20.68 13.09 -7.11
N TYR A 110 -20.13 11.88 -7.07
CA TYR A 110 -19.60 11.15 -8.24
C TYR A 110 -20.17 9.73 -8.30
N PRO A 111 -21.49 9.57 -8.48
CA PRO A 111 -22.13 8.24 -8.45
C PRO A 111 -21.62 7.30 -9.56
N GLU A 112 -21.19 7.83 -10.68
CA GLU A 112 -20.58 7.06 -11.77
C GLU A 112 -19.25 6.41 -11.37
N ALA A 113 -18.55 6.97 -10.40
CA ALA A 113 -17.29 6.43 -9.90
C ALA A 113 -17.47 5.13 -9.10
N LEU A 114 -18.65 4.87 -8.57
CA LEU A 114 -18.96 3.60 -7.89
C LEU A 114 -19.06 2.42 -8.87
N ALA A 115 -19.44 2.68 -10.11
CA ALA A 115 -19.57 1.65 -11.15
C ALA A 115 -18.24 1.33 -11.85
N LYS A 116 -17.18 2.09 -11.58
CA LYS A 116 -15.87 1.86 -12.19
C LYS A 116 -15.20 0.65 -11.56
N ASP A 117 -14.73 -0.27 -12.43
CA ASP A 117 -13.86 -1.36 -12.01
C ASP A 117 -12.49 -0.81 -11.58
N PRO A 118 -12.09 -0.98 -10.32
CA PRO A 118 -10.79 -0.54 -9.86
C PRO A 118 -9.62 -1.38 -10.42
N GLY A 119 -9.93 -2.45 -11.15
CA GLY A 119 -8.95 -3.40 -11.68
C GLY A 119 -8.43 -4.40 -10.66
N PRO A 120 -7.48 -5.27 -11.06
CA PRO A 120 -7.07 -6.44 -10.28
C PRO A 120 -6.44 -6.12 -8.92
N GLU A 121 -5.84 -4.94 -8.76
CA GLU A 121 -5.27 -4.52 -7.47
C GLU A 121 -6.33 -3.95 -6.52
N GLY A 122 -7.55 -3.69 -7.02
CA GLY A 122 -8.61 -3.04 -6.26
C GLY A 122 -8.18 -1.68 -5.72
N PHE A 123 -8.48 -1.42 -4.46
CA PHE A 123 -8.10 -0.20 -3.73
C PHE A 123 -6.84 -0.37 -2.87
N GLY A 124 -6.06 -1.42 -3.15
CA GLY A 124 -4.87 -1.78 -2.38
C GLY A 124 -5.21 -2.38 -1.01
N ALA A 125 -4.20 -2.94 -0.37
CA ALA A 125 -4.29 -3.44 1.00
C ALA A 125 -3.08 -2.98 1.80
N ALA A 126 -3.31 -2.32 2.92
CA ALA A 126 -2.31 -1.63 3.70
C ALA A 126 -2.00 -2.32 5.02
N GLN A 127 -0.79 -2.13 5.49
CA GLN A 127 -0.39 -2.37 6.87
C GLN A 127 0.32 -1.11 7.38
N MET A 128 0.07 -0.76 8.62
CA MET A 128 0.69 0.38 9.27
C MET A 128 0.96 0.07 10.72
N VAL A 129 2.10 0.54 11.22
CA VAL A 129 2.43 0.53 12.64
C VAL A 129 3.11 1.84 13.00
N GLY A 130 2.87 2.35 14.19
CA GLY A 130 3.53 3.57 14.65
C GLY A 130 2.97 4.09 15.97
N TRP A 131 3.53 5.20 16.37
CA TRP A 131 3.14 5.88 17.60
C TRP A 131 1.95 6.81 17.35
N HIS A 132 0.85 6.56 18.05
CA HIS A 132 -0.37 7.35 17.99
C HIS A 132 -0.79 7.68 19.44
N GLU A 133 -0.88 8.96 19.77
CA GLU A 133 -1.20 9.45 21.12
C GLU A 133 -0.35 8.81 22.23
N GLY A 134 0.94 8.60 21.97
CA GLY A 134 1.88 8.05 22.94
C GLY A 134 1.85 6.51 23.07
N GLU A 135 1.01 5.82 22.29
CA GLU A 135 0.92 4.36 22.30
C GLU A 135 1.34 3.77 20.94
N LEU A 136 1.97 2.60 20.96
CA LEU A 136 2.24 1.84 19.75
C LEU A 136 0.95 1.22 19.23
N ARG A 137 0.52 1.65 18.07
CA ARG A 137 -0.68 1.17 17.39
C ARG A 137 -0.33 0.52 16.05
N ALA A 138 -1.08 -0.51 15.69
CA ALA A 138 -0.93 -1.18 14.41
C ALA A 138 -2.28 -1.39 13.76
N GLY A 139 -2.29 -1.41 12.42
CA GLY A 139 -3.46 -1.72 11.63
C GLY A 139 -3.13 -2.62 10.44
N ALA A 140 -4.04 -3.50 10.10
CA ALA A 140 -3.98 -4.39 8.95
C ALA A 140 -5.29 -4.34 8.16
N ASP A 141 -5.17 -4.33 6.84
CA ASP A 141 -6.27 -4.14 5.92
C ASP A 141 -7.16 -5.37 5.79
N ARG A 142 -8.46 -5.18 6.01
CA ARG A 142 -9.48 -6.22 5.86
C ARG A 142 -9.84 -6.53 4.40
N ARG A 143 -9.36 -5.70 3.45
CA ARG A 143 -9.53 -5.96 2.00
C ARG A 143 -8.72 -7.16 1.53
N ARG A 144 -7.75 -7.59 2.35
CA ARG A 144 -6.99 -8.85 2.20
C ARG A 144 -6.81 -9.49 3.57
N GLU A 145 -6.39 -10.75 3.56
CA GLU A 145 -6.04 -11.47 4.78
C GLU A 145 -4.82 -10.80 5.44
N GLY A 146 -5.05 -10.18 6.57
CA GLY A 146 -4.01 -9.54 7.36
C GLY A 146 -4.49 -9.34 8.80
N LYS A 147 -3.58 -9.41 9.75
CA LYS A 147 -3.86 -9.19 11.17
C LYS A 147 -2.72 -8.42 11.81
N ALA A 148 -3.06 -7.36 12.51
CA ALA A 148 -2.14 -6.70 13.42
C ALA A 148 -2.19 -7.40 14.78
N VAL A 149 -1.01 -7.71 15.32
CA VAL A 149 -0.86 -8.37 16.63
C VAL A 149 0.18 -7.60 17.42
N VAL A 150 -0.15 -7.23 18.65
CA VAL A 150 0.82 -6.72 19.62
C VAL A 150 1.36 -7.91 20.37
N VAL A 151 2.68 -8.06 20.37
CA VAL A 151 3.37 -9.07 21.17
C VAL A 151 3.92 -8.35 22.39
N ALA A 152 3.53 -8.82 23.56
CA ALA A 152 4.01 -8.31 24.84
C ALA A 152 5.38 -8.91 25.20
#